data_79e1dd80b4b3b4c824b5ca09cd2c9c7e
#
_entry.id   79e1dd80b4b3b4c824b5ca09cd2c9c7e
#
_cell.length_a   1.000
_cell.length_b   1.000
_cell.length_c   1.000
_cell.angle_alpha   90.00
_cell.angle_beta   90.00
_cell.angle_gamma   90.00
#
_symmetry.space_group_name_H-M   'P 1'
#
loop_
_entity.id
_entity.type
_entity.pdbx_description
1 polymer ?
#
loop_
_entity_poly.entity_id
_entity_poly.type
_entity_poly.pdbx_seq_one_letter_code
_entity_poly.pdbx_strand_id
1 'polypeptide(L)'
;LDTVGIDTRNLIIDKEARTTLAFVQTFEDGDRDFSFYRNPGADMMLKKEDVDVELLKDTKIFHFGTLSMTHEDVREATKYAIDVAKEAGAIISFDPNLREPLWNSLDDAKEQVLYGLTKCDVLKISDNEIQWLTGEEDYTAGVKKIREINNIPLIMVSLGKEGSRAYYKKPGTDGNGIMIEVKPFLQKNTIE
;
A
#
# COMPACT_ATOMS: atom_id res chain seq x y z
N LEU A 1 -7.50 -3.46 20.11
CA LEU A 1 -6.27 -3.92 19.46
C LEU A 1 -5.49 -4.85 20.41
N ASP A 2 -5.24 -4.46 21.65
CA ASP A 2 -4.50 -5.28 22.63
C ASP A 2 -5.14 -6.65 22.87
N THR A 3 -6.47 -6.75 22.80
CA THR A 3 -7.22 -8.00 22.96
C THR A 3 -6.93 -9.04 21.87
N VAL A 4 -6.41 -8.62 20.74
CA VAL A 4 -6.02 -9.49 19.61
C VAL A 4 -4.50 -9.53 19.40
N GLY A 5 -3.73 -9.04 20.38
CA GLY A 5 -2.26 -9.10 20.39
C GLY A 5 -1.56 -8.09 19.47
N ILE A 6 -2.24 -7.02 19.07
CA ILE A 6 -1.61 -5.92 18.33
C ILE A 6 -0.93 -4.98 19.32
N ASP A 7 0.37 -4.78 19.17
CA ASP A 7 1.13 -3.83 19.98
C ASP A 7 0.73 -2.39 19.62
N THR A 8 0.22 -1.67 20.61
CA THR A 8 -0.30 -0.31 20.44
C THR A 8 0.59 0.77 21.03
N ARG A 9 1.84 0.44 21.40
CA ARG A 9 2.76 1.40 22.02
C ARG A 9 2.99 2.67 21.19
N ASN A 10 2.86 2.56 19.87
CA ASN A 10 3.01 3.67 18.94
C ASN A 10 1.67 4.26 18.46
N LEU A 11 0.56 3.87 19.07
CA LEU A 11 -0.72 4.50 18.80
C LEU A 11 -0.79 5.84 19.50
N ILE A 12 -0.70 6.93 18.73
CA ILE A 12 -0.79 8.29 19.23
C ILE A 12 -2.24 8.73 19.20
N ILE A 13 -2.69 9.31 20.31
CA ILE A 13 -4.04 9.89 20.43
C ILE A 13 -3.93 11.39 20.25
N ASP A 14 -4.39 11.87 19.10
CA ASP A 14 -4.52 13.32 18.88
C ASP A 14 -5.72 13.87 19.69
N LYS A 15 -5.53 15.01 20.35
CA LYS A 15 -6.57 15.63 21.21
C LYS A 15 -7.42 16.66 20.46
N GLU A 16 -6.95 17.12 19.30
CA GLU A 16 -7.57 18.20 18.53
C GLU A 16 -8.21 17.68 17.25
N ALA A 17 -7.47 16.88 16.47
CA ALA A 17 -7.99 16.29 15.25
C ALA A 17 -8.87 15.06 15.54
N ARG A 18 -9.95 14.92 14.78
CA ARG A 18 -10.89 13.82 14.94
C ARG A 18 -10.47 12.62 14.07
N THR A 19 -10.88 11.44 14.50
CA THR A 19 -10.70 10.22 13.70
C THR A 19 -11.39 10.37 12.34
N THR A 20 -10.71 10.00 11.28
CA THR A 20 -11.29 9.88 9.93
C THR A 20 -12.48 8.92 9.95
N LEU A 21 -13.57 9.30 9.31
CA LEU A 21 -14.73 8.44 9.08
C LEU A 21 -14.73 8.00 7.62
N ALA A 22 -14.89 6.69 7.41
CA ALA A 22 -15.09 6.11 6.09
C ALA A 22 -16.50 5.50 6.04
N PHE A 23 -17.32 5.98 5.10
CA PHE A 23 -18.63 5.41 4.81
C PHE A 23 -18.47 4.47 3.62
N VAL A 24 -18.93 3.24 3.79
CA VAL A 24 -18.83 2.21 2.75
C VAL A 24 -20.24 1.91 2.27
N GLN A 25 -20.47 2.13 0.98
CA GLN A 25 -21.68 1.72 0.30
C GLN A 25 -21.39 0.43 -0.47
N THR A 26 -22.16 -0.61 -0.21
CA THR A 26 -22.08 -1.88 -0.95
C THR A 26 -23.17 -1.94 -1.99
N PHE A 27 -22.86 -2.46 -3.18
CA PHE A 27 -23.80 -2.65 -4.28
C PHE A 27 -24.20 -4.11 -4.42
N GLU A 28 -25.31 -4.39 -5.11
CA GLU A 28 -25.84 -5.76 -5.29
C GLU A 28 -24.87 -6.71 -6.01
N ASP A 29 -23.99 -6.18 -6.85
CA ASP A 29 -22.94 -6.94 -7.56
C ASP A 29 -21.71 -7.26 -6.70
N GLY A 30 -21.70 -6.78 -5.43
CA GLY A 30 -20.62 -6.94 -4.47
C GLY A 30 -19.51 -5.88 -4.57
N ASP A 31 -19.67 -4.88 -5.43
CA ASP A 31 -18.79 -3.73 -5.51
C ASP A 31 -19.04 -2.76 -4.34
N ARG A 32 -18.07 -1.86 -4.09
CA ARG A 32 -18.09 -0.95 -2.95
C ARG A 32 -17.62 0.43 -3.35
N ASP A 33 -18.32 1.44 -2.86
CA ASP A 33 -17.90 2.83 -2.95
C ASP A 33 -17.58 3.39 -1.56
N PHE A 34 -16.64 4.35 -1.50
CA PHE A 34 -16.13 4.92 -0.27
C PHE A 34 -16.30 6.43 -0.25
N SER A 35 -16.92 6.94 0.78
CA SER A 35 -16.97 8.37 1.10
C SER A 35 -16.22 8.65 2.39
N PHE A 36 -15.39 9.70 2.41
CA PHE A 36 -14.54 9.99 3.55
C PHE A 36 -14.88 11.35 4.16
N TYR A 37 -14.93 11.39 5.50
CA TYR A 37 -14.85 12.62 6.26
C TYR A 37 -13.47 12.69 6.93
N ARG A 38 -12.56 13.45 6.29
CA ARG A 38 -11.13 13.49 6.59
C ARG A 38 -10.56 14.88 6.29
N ASN A 39 -11.04 15.91 7.05
CA ASN A 39 -10.60 17.29 6.79
C ASN A 39 -10.49 18.14 8.10
N PRO A 40 -9.36 18.08 8.82
CA PRO A 40 -8.35 17.02 8.80
C PRO A 40 -8.79 15.79 9.58
N GLY A 41 -8.24 14.63 9.23
CA GLY A 41 -8.31 13.42 10.07
C GLY A 41 -7.06 13.30 10.96
N ALA A 42 -7.19 12.69 12.15
CA ALA A 42 -6.06 12.48 13.05
C ALA A 42 -4.92 11.67 12.42
N ASP A 43 -5.25 10.78 11.50
CA ASP A 43 -4.28 9.99 10.72
C ASP A 43 -3.38 10.83 9.80
N MET A 44 -3.78 12.08 9.51
CA MET A 44 -2.98 13.03 8.73
C MET A 44 -1.97 13.80 9.59
N MET A 45 -2.14 13.78 10.92
CA MET A 45 -1.38 14.61 11.86
C MET A 45 -0.10 13.97 12.37
N LEU A 46 0.17 12.71 11.97
CA LEU A 46 1.41 12.01 12.34
C LEU A 46 2.62 12.78 11.76
N LYS A 47 3.57 13.10 12.61
CA LYS A 47 4.78 13.85 12.25
C LYS A 47 6.02 12.95 12.33
N LYS A 48 7.09 13.39 11.71
CA LYS A 48 8.38 12.69 11.73
C LYS A 48 8.88 12.44 13.16
N GLU A 49 8.66 13.37 14.08
CA GLU A 49 9.06 13.29 15.48
C GLU A 49 8.31 12.20 16.25
N ASP A 50 7.14 11.80 15.76
CA ASP A 50 6.28 10.78 16.36
C ASP A 50 6.72 9.35 16.01
N VAL A 51 7.63 9.20 15.05
CA VAL A 51 8.10 7.90 14.59
C VAL A 51 9.05 7.27 15.61
N ASP A 52 8.68 6.10 16.16
CA ASP A 52 9.54 5.34 17.07
C ASP A 52 10.64 4.60 16.29
N VAL A 53 11.81 5.22 16.27
CA VAL A 53 13.00 4.71 15.56
C VAL A 53 13.46 3.37 16.14
N GLU A 54 13.38 3.17 17.45
CA GLU A 54 13.85 1.93 18.08
C GLU A 54 12.95 0.75 17.71
N LEU A 55 11.64 0.95 17.63
CA LEU A 55 10.72 -0.07 17.12
C LEU A 55 11.02 -0.42 15.65
N LEU A 56 11.31 0.57 14.83
CA LEU A 56 11.61 0.34 13.41
C LEU A 56 12.92 -0.42 13.20
N LYS A 57 13.93 -0.23 14.06
CA LYS A 57 15.18 -0.98 14.01
C LYS A 57 15.00 -2.48 14.26
N ASP A 58 14.02 -2.87 15.05
CA ASP A 58 13.69 -4.26 15.33
C ASP A 58 12.67 -4.86 14.35
N THR A 59 12.17 -4.04 13.42
CA THR A 59 11.12 -4.44 12.48
C THR A 59 11.66 -5.38 11.40
N LYS A 60 10.99 -6.49 11.15
CA LYS A 60 11.34 -7.44 10.07
C LYS A 60 10.71 -7.08 8.75
N ILE A 61 9.47 -6.57 8.79
CA ILE A 61 8.70 -6.15 7.61
C ILE A 61 8.04 -4.82 7.96
N PHE A 62 8.33 -3.79 7.18
CA PHE A 62 7.63 -2.52 7.24
C PHE A 62 6.65 -2.43 6.08
N HIS A 63 5.35 -2.30 6.41
CA HIS A 63 4.29 -2.18 5.42
C HIS A 63 3.72 -0.77 5.39
N PHE A 64 3.51 -0.22 4.19
CA PHE A 64 2.88 1.08 4.01
C PHE A 64 2.01 1.12 2.76
N GLY A 65 1.15 2.14 2.70
CA GLY A 65 0.31 2.45 1.56
C GLY A 65 0.25 3.95 1.30
N THR A 66 -0.49 4.37 0.27
CA THR A 66 -0.51 5.78 -0.15
C THR A 66 -1.42 6.66 0.70
N LEU A 67 -2.30 6.11 1.53
CA LEU A 67 -3.15 6.91 2.42
C LEU A 67 -2.34 7.77 3.40
N SER A 68 -1.20 7.26 3.87
CA SER A 68 -0.25 8.01 4.71
C SER A 68 0.67 8.92 3.90
N MET A 69 0.39 9.15 2.62
CA MET A 69 1.19 10.03 1.74
C MET A 69 0.35 11.17 1.14
N THR A 70 -0.91 11.28 1.52
CA THR A 70 -1.87 12.27 1.00
C THR A 70 -1.70 13.68 1.59
N HIS A 71 -1.05 13.82 2.73
CA HIS A 71 -0.79 15.09 3.43
C HIS A 71 0.70 15.22 3.75
N GLU A 72 1.21 16.45 3.78
CA GLU A 72 2.65 16.72 3.90
C GLU A 72 3.27 16.10 5.16
N ASP A 73 2.70 16.38 6.35
CA ASP A 73 3.25 15.92 7.64
C ASP A 73 3.36 14.39 7.69
N VAL A 74 2.26 13.68 7.43
CA VAL A 74 2.24 12.21 7.48
C VAL A 74 3.04 11.60 6.32
N ARG A 75 3.16 12.28 5.18
CA ARG A 75 4.03 11.90 4.06
C ARG A 75 5.50 11.91 4.49
N GLU A 76 5.95 12.98 5.14
CA GLU A 76 7.32 13.06 5.68
C GLU A 76 7.59 12.00 6.75
N ALA A 77 6.65 11.81 7.68
CA ALA A 77 6.75 10.75 8.69
C ALA A 77 6.88 9.36 8.04
N THR A 78 6.04 9.09 7.03
CA THR A 78 6.06 7.81 6.30
C THR A 78 7.39 7.61 5.56
N LYS A 79 7.86 8.61 4.83
CA LYS A 79 9.15 8.55 4.12
C LYS A 79 10.32 8.32 5.09
N TYR A 80 10.32 9.01 6.21
CA TYR A 80 11.34 8.82 7.25
C TYR A 80 11.28 7.41 7.85
N ALA A 81 10.09 6.90 8.17
CA ALA A 81 9.92 5.55 8.68
C ALA A 81 10.40 4.47 7.69
N ILE A 82 10.13 4.64 6.40
CA ILE A 82 10.63 3.75 5.34
C ILE A 82 12.16 3.73 5.34
N ASP A 83 12.79 4.89 5.38
CA ASP A 83 14.26 4.99 5.32
C ASP A 83 14.90 4.34 6.54
N VAL A 84 14.40 4.60 7.75
CA VAL A 84 14.89 3.98 9.00
C VAL A 84 14.72 2.46 8.97
N ALA A 85 13.55 1.95 8.58
CA ALA A 85 13.29 0.52 8.51
C ALA A 85 14.20 -0.17 7.48
N LYS A 86 14.39 0.46 6.31
CA LYS A 86 15.24 -0.04 5.24
C LYS A 86 16.72 -0.09 5.65
N GLU A 87 17.22 0.96 6.31
CA GLU A 87 18.57 1.01 6.86
C GLU A 87 18.81 -0.07 7.92
N ALA A 88 17.78 -0.42 8.69
CA ALA A 88 17.82 -1.51 9.66
C ALA A 88 17.72 -2.91 9.03
N GLY A 89 17.51 -3.01 7.71
CA GLY A 89 17.42 -4.28 6.98
C GLY A 89 16.04 -4.91 6.95
N ALA A 90 14.99 -4.17 7.28
CA ALA A 90 13.61 -4.63 7.13
C ALA A 90 13.22 -4.82 5.66
N ILE A 91 12.36 -5.79 5.39
CA ILE A 91 11.70 -5.94 4.10
C ILE A 91 10.63 -4.85 3.98
N ILE A 92 10.68 -4.08 2.92
CA ILE A 92 9.70 -3.02 2.66
C ILE A 92 8.57 -3.55 1.80
N SER A 93 7.37 -3.58 2.37
CA SER A 93 6.14 -4.02 1.70
C SER A 93 5.24 -2.82 1.38
N PHE A 94 4.79 -2.73 0.14
CA PHE A 94 3.99 -1.62 -0.36
C PHE A 94 2.69 -2.10 -1.01
N ASP A 95 1.57 -1.46 -0.65
CA ASP A 95 0.29 -1.53 -1.35
C ASP A 95 -0.16 -0.10 -1.66
N PRO A 96 -0.13 0.37 -2.92
CA PRO A 96 -0.61 1.72 -3.26
C PRO A 96 -1.98 2.00 -2.68
N ASN A 97 -2.91 1.08 -2.83
CA ASN A 97 -4.27 1.15 -2.30
C ASN A 97 -4.89 2.53 -2.56
N LEU A 98 -4.82 2.95 -3.82
CA LEU A 98 -5.21 4.29 -4.26
C LEU A 98 -6.67 4.60 -3.90
N ARG A 99 -6.88 5.77 -3.33
CA ARG A 99 -8.19 6.36 -3.07
C ARG A 99 -8.20 7.75 -3.69
N GLU A 100 -8.56 7.83 -4.97
CA GLU A 100 -8.53 9.07 -5.75
C GLU A 100 -9.17 10.28 -5.03
N PRO A 101 -10.34 10.14 -4.37
CA PRO A 101 -10.99 11.27 -3.70
C PRO A 101 -10.18 11.90 -2.54
N LEU A 102 -9.12 11.23 -2.08
CA LEU A 102 -8.29 11.72 -0.98
C LEU A 102 -7.05 12.50 -1.45
N TRP A 103 -6.86 12.62 -2.76
CA TRP A 103 -5.72 13.31 -3.36
C TRP A 103 -6.10 14.66 -3.92
N ASN A 104 -5.18 15.61 -3.87
CA ASN A 104 -5.35 16.91 -4.51
C ASN A 104 -5.31 16.80 -6.04
N SER A 105 -4.54 15.85 -6.56
CA SER A 105 -4.48 15.50 -7.98
C SER A 105 -4.00 14.06 -8.17
N LEU A 106 -4.33 13.46 -9.30
CA LEU A 106 -3.81 12.15 -9.70
C LEU A 106 -2.30 12.19 -10.01
N ASP A 107 -1.76 13.34 -10.39
CA ASP A 107 -0.33 13.51 -10.61
C ASP A 107 0.45 13.45 -9.29
N ASP A 108 -0.05 14.08 -8.22
CA ASP A 108 0.53 13.94 -6.86
C ASP A 108 0.44 12.48 -6.39
N ALA A 109 -0.70 11.83 -6.57
CA ALA A 109 -0.88 10.42 -6.26
C ALA A 109 0.16 9.56 -7.00
N LYS A 110 0.32 9.77 -8.30
CA LYS A 110 1.26 9.04 -9.15
C LYS A 110 2.70 9.23 -8.70
N GLU A 111 3.08 10.45 -8.35
CA GLU A 111 4.42 10.74 -7.82
C GLU A 111 4.70 9.93 -6.55
N GLN A 112 3.75 9.86 -5.61
CA GLN A 112 3.95 9.13 -4.37
C GLN A 112 3.92 7.61 -4.59
N VAL A 113 3.11 7.09 -5.53
CA VAL A 113 3.16 5.68 -5.93
C VAL A 113 4.53 5.34 -6.52
N LEU A 114 5.03 6.16 -7.45
CA LEU A 114 6.36 5.97 -8.04
C LEU A 114 7.46 6.01 -6.97
N TYR A 115 7.38 6.93 -6.01
CA TYR A 115 8.29 6.93 -4.86
C TYR A 115 8.24 5.60 -4.10
N GLY A 116 7.04 5.10 -3.76
CA GLY A 116 6.87 3.82 -3.07
C GLY A 116 7.50 2.66 -3.83
N LEU A 117 7.36 2.62 -5.16
CA LEU A 117 8.00 1.60 -6.01
C LEU A 117 9.54 1.63 -5.92
N THR A 118 10.16 2.81 -5.78
CA THR A 118 11.63 2.90 -5.64
C THR A 118 12.14 2.34 -4.31
N LYS A 119 11.26 2.16 -3.32
CA LYS A 119 11.64 1.76 -1.96
C LYS A 119 11.33 0.30 -1.63
N CYS A 120 10.28 -0.29 -2.23
CA CYS A 120 9.74 -1.56 -1.81
C CYS A 120 10.49 -2.78 -2.37
N ASP A 121 10.45 -3.86 -1.59
CA ASP A 121 10.92 -5.20 -1.94
C ASP A 121 9.75 -6.12 -2.30
N VAL A 122 8.58 -5.83 -1.75
CA VAL A 122 7.31 -6.53 -2.00
C VAL A 122 6.26 -5.52 -2.40
N LEU A 123 5.64 -5.71 -3.55
CA LEU A 123 4.52 -4.90 -4.04
C LEU A 123 3.27 -5.76 -4.12
N LYS A 124 2.18 -5.29 -3.52
CA LYS A 124 0.82 -5.72 -3.88
C LYS A 124 0.17 -4.57 -4.64
N ILE A 125 -0.47 -4.86 -5.76
CA ILE A 125 -1.14 -3.87 -6.60
C ILE A 125 -2.41 -4.49 -7.20
N SER A 126 -3.47 -3.72 -7.39
CA SER A 126 -4.68 -4.19 -8.06
C SER A 126 -4.55 -4.10 -9.59
N ASP A 127 -5.44 -4.80 -10.28
CA ASP A 127 -5.57 -4.77 -11.74
C ASP A 127 -5.77 -3.35 -12.29
N ASN A 128 -6.68 -2.58 -11.68
CA ASN A 128 -6.93 -1.20 -12.07
C ASN A 128 -5.72 -0.28 -11.82
N GLU A 129 -5.04 -0.46 -10.69
CA GLU A 129 -3.87 0.35 -10.33
C GLU A 129 -2.69 0.08 -11.26
N ILE A 130 -2.41 -1.18 -11.61
CA ILE A 130 -1.30 -1.49 -12.53
C ILE A 130 -1.56 -0.93 -13.92
N GLN A 131 -2.81 -1.01 -14.42
CA GLN A 131 -3.22 -0.42 -15.70
C GLN A 131 -3.09 1.10 -15.68
N TRP A 132 -3.62 1.75 -14.65
CA TRP A 132 -3.51 3.21 -14.48
C TRP A 132 -2.05 3.68 -14.44
N LEU A 133 -1.21 2.95 -13.71
CA LEU A 133 0.19 3.33 -13.50
C LEU A 133 1.05 3.14 -14.76
N THR A 134 0.85 2.03 -15.48
CA THR A 134 1.72 1.60 -16.58
C THR A 134 1.16 1.84 -17.96
N GLY A 135 -0.16 1.99 -18.07
CA GLY A 135 -0.89 2.03 -19.34
C GLY A 135 -0.97 0.69 -20.07
N GLU A 136 -0.58 -0.42 -19.41
CA GLU A 136 -0.59 -1.75 -20.01
C GLU A 136 -1.86 -2.52 -19.62
N GLU A 137 -2.52 -3.14 -20.59
CA GLU A 137 -3.65 -4.05 -20.34
C GLU A 137 -3.15 -5.46 -19.90
N ASP A 138 -2.01 -5.89 -20.42
CA ASP A 138 -1.37 -7.14 -20.00
C ASP A 138 -0.57 -6.95 -18.70
N TYR A 139 -0.97 -7.65 -17.65
CA TYR A 139 -0.35 -7.54 -16.34
C TYR A 139 1.14 -7.92 -16.32
N THR A 140 1.57 -8.85 -17.20
CA THR A 140 2.98 -9.24 -17.30
C THR A 140 3.80 -8.12 -17.94
N ALA A 141 3.25 -7.41 -18.92
CA ALA A 141 3.87 -6.21 -19.49
C ALA A 141 3.93 -5.07 -18.43
N GLY A 142 2.83 -4.86 -17.68
CA GLY A 142 2.80 -3.91 -16.57
C GLY A 142 3.86 -4.19 -15.50
N VAL A 143 4.01 -5.45 -15.09
CA VAL A 143 5.06 -5.88 -14.14
C VAL A 143 6.46 -5.61 -14.69
N LYS A 144 6.70 -5.80 -15.98
CA LYS A 144 7.99 -5.47 -16.59
C LYS A 144 8.29 -3.98 -16.49
N LYS A 145 7.33 -3.10 -16.83
CA LYS A 145 7.48 -1.64 -16.69
C LYS A 145 7.74 -1.23 -15.24
N ILE A 146 7.04 -1.81 -14.27
CA ILE A 146 7.30 -1.55 -12.85
C ILE A 146 8.73 -1.95 -12.49
N ARG A 147 9.22 -3.10 -12.99
CA ARG A 147 10.58 -3.57 -12.72
C ARG A 147 11.67 -2.74 -13.41
N GLU A 148 11.35 -1.94 -14.40
CA GLU A 148 12.28 -0.94 -14.97
C GLU A 148 12.53 0.22 -14.00
N ILE A 149 11.56 0.55 -13.12
CA ILE A 149 11.71 1.58 -12.07
C ILE A 149 12.56 1.04 -10.91
N ASN A 150 12.21 -0.14 -10.43
CA ASN A 150 12.93 -0.85 -9.38
C ASN A 150 12.74 -2.36 -9.58
N ASN A 151 13.82 -3.12 -9.50
CA ASN A 151 13.79 -4.57 -9.70
C ASN A 151 13.16 -5.30 -8.51
N ILE A 152 11.86 -5.03 -8.27
CA ILE A 152 11.09 -5.55 -7.14
C ILE A 152 11.02 -7.07 -7.21
N PRO A 153 11.51 -7.80 -6.19
CA PRO A 153 11.56 -9.27 -6.19
C PRO A 153 10.19 -9.93 -6.25
N LEU A 154 9.22 -9.43 -5.50
CA LEU A 154 7.88 -10.00 -5.44
C LEU A 154 6.82 -8.94 -5.77
N ILE A 155 6.07 -9.17 -6.84
CA ILE A 155 4.91 -8.36 -7.22
C ILE A 155 3.68 -9.24 -7.24
N MET A 156 2.66 -8.88 -6.47
CA MET A 156 1.38 -9.56 -6.40
C MET A 156 0.31 -8.66 -7.03
N VAL A 157 -0.37 -9.17 -8.05
CA VAL A 157 -1.48 -8.47 -8.73
C VAL A 157 -2.80 -9.12 -8.31
N SER A 158 -3.67 -8.36 -7.63
CA SER A 158 -5.01 -8.83 -7.27
C SER A 158 -5.99 -8.53 -8.41
N LEU A 159 -6.82 -9.53 -8.77
CA LEU A 159 -7.72 -9.53 -9.92
C LEU A 159 -9.19 -9.65 -9.48
N GLY A 160 -9.51 -9.16 -8.27
CA GLY A 160 -10.86 -9.25 -7.71
C GLY A 160 -11.39 -10.68 -7.73
N LYS A 161 -12.55 -10.89 -8.35
CA LYS A 161 -13.20 -12.22 -8.48
C LYS A 161 -12.44 -13.22 -9.34
N GLU A 162 -11.44 -12.80 -10.08
CA GLU A 162 -10.60 -13.67 -10.91
C GLU A 162 -9.39 -14.25 -10.17
N GLY A 163 -9.15 -13.78 -8.91
CA GLY A 163 -8.07 -14.31 -8.08
C GLY A 163 -6.86 -13.38 -8.03
N SER A 164 -5.66 -13.91 -8.20
CA SER A 164 -4.43 -13.13 -8.15
C SER A 164 -3.29 -13.79 -8.92
N ARG A 165 -2.29 -12.98 -9.27
CA ARG A 165 -1.02 -13.44 -9.86
C ARG A 165 0.14 -12.97 -9.01
N ALA A 166 1.11 -13.84 -8.76
CA ALA A 166 2.36 -13.52 -8.09
C ALA A 166 3.52 -13.66 -9.09
N TYR A 167 4.32 -12.62 -9.20
CA TYR A 167 5.50 -12.56 -10.04
C TYR A 167 6.73 -12.50 -9.14
N TYR A 168 7.45 -13.61 -9.03
CA TYR A 168 8.66 -13.68 -8.20
C TYR A 168 9.91 -13.72 -9.07
N LYS A 169 10.89 -12.92 -8.73
CA LYS A 169 12.23 -12.93 -9.33
C LYS A 169 13.25 -12.96 -8.19
N LYS A 170 14.09 -13.98 -8.18
CA LYS A 170 15.15 -14.05 -7.19
C LYS A 170 16.09 -12.85 -7.34
N PRO A 171 16.41 -12.11 -6.26
CA PRO A 171 17.33 -11.00 -6.30
C PRO A 171 18.69 -11.39 -6.92
N GLY A 172 19.25 -10.49 -7.73
CA GLY A 172 20.56 -10.72 -8.37
C GLY A 172 20.56 -11.71 -9.53
N THR A 173 19.38 -12.15 -10.02
CA THR A 173 19.30 -13.02 -11.21
C THR A 173 18.76 -12.26 -12.42
N ASP A 174 19.31 -12.58 -13.61
CA ASP A 174 18.76 -12.17 -14.89
C ASP A 174 17.63 -13.11 -15.31
N GLY A 175 16.59 -12.58 -15.95
CA GLY A 175 15.47 -13.38 -16.46
C GLY A 175 14.11 -12.91 -15.97
N ASN A 176 13.05 -13.53 -16.49
CA ASN A 176 11.67 -13.09 -16.28
C ASN A 176 11.09 -13.51 -14.90
N GLY A 177 11.79 -14.37 -14.15
CA GLY A 177 11.28 -14.92 -12.89
C GLY A 177 10.19 -15.98 -13.10
N ILE A 178 9.44 -16.26 -12.03
CA ILE A 178 8.34 -17.22 -12.00
C ILE A 178 7.04 -16.45 -11.83
N MET A 179 5.99 -16.83 -12.59
CA MET A 179 4.62 -16.35 -12.37
C MET A 179 3.78 -17.52 -11.85
N ILE A 180 3.04 -17.25 -10.80
CA ILE A 180 2.08 -18.18 -10.18
C ILE A 180 0.71 -17.51 -10.21
N GLU A 181 -0.27 -18.25 -10.73
CA GLU A 181 -1.68 -17.83 -10.71
C GLU A 181 -2.44 -18.57 -9.61
N VAL A 182 -3.19 -17.81 -8.82
CA VAL A 182 -4.01 -18.35 -7.74
C VAL A 182 -5.47 -18.04 -8.05
N LYS A 183 -6.27 -19.10 -8.18
CA LYS A 183 -7.71 -18.99 -8.43
C LYS A 183 -8.43 -18.42 -7.22
N PRO A 184 -9.55 -17.70 -7.39
CA PRO A 184 -10.30 -17.16 -6.30
C PRO A 184 -10.95 -18.24 -5.45
N PHE A 185 -11.13 -17.98 -4.17
CA PHE A 185 -12.05 -18.75 -3.34
C PHE A 185 -13.49 -18.29 -3.64
N LEU A 186 -14.30 -19.20 -4.17
CA LEU A 186 -15.73 -18.93 -4.38
C LEU A 186 -16.43 -18.88 -3.02
N GLN A 187 -16.77 -17.70 -2.56
CA GLN A 187 -17.69 -17.54 -1.43
C GLN A 187 -19.13 -17.72 -1.93
N LYS A 188 -19.89 -18.59 -1.27
CA LYS A 188 -21.31 -18.82 -1.61
C LYS A 188 -22.23 -17.74 -1.10
N ASN A 189 -21.82 -16.99 -0.07
CA ASN A 189 -22.58 -15.88 0.52
C ASN A 189 -21.63 -14.75 0.87
N THR A 190 -21.95 -13.53 0.46
CA THR A 190 -21.38 -12.32 1.01
C THR A 190 -22.03 -12.07 2.37
N ILE A 191 -21.25 -11.95 3.44
CA ILE A 191 -21.77 -11.51 4.74
C ILE A 191 -22.01 -10.02 4.60
N GLU A 192 -23.27 -9.59 4.70
CA GLU A 192 -23.68 -8.21 4.80
C GLU A 192 -23.27 -7.62 6.17
#